data_bc1202f755859ad1315299990229412e
#
_entry.id   bc1202f755859ad1315299990229412e
#
_cell.length_a   1.000
_cell.length_b   1.000
_cell.length_c   1.000
_cell.angle_alpha   90.00
_cell.angle_beta   90.00
_cell.angle_gamma   90.00
#
_symmetry.space_group_name_H-M   'P 1'
#
loop_
_entity.id
_entity.type
_entity.pdbx_description
1 polymer ?
#
loop_
_entity_poly.entity_id
_entity_poly.type
_entity_poly.pdbx_seq_one_letter_code
_entity_poly.pdbx_strand_id
1 'polypeptide(L)'
;MIETDRLILRPWEDSDAEALFRYASDPDVGPRAGWPPHKDIEESRRVIRDIFTNDRTWAVTLRETGEAIGCMGYFIHGESNIPIGEEDAEIGYWIVIPYWNRGIATEALRAWKCRRSGRIGSLTCLPKPEEPEKRKPERPNKSIYSN
;
A
#
# COMPACT_ATOMS: atom_id res chain seq x y z
N MET A 1 -0.72 -5.99 -14.21
CA MET A 1 0.31 -4.93 -14.25
C MET A 1 -0.34 -3.64 -14.72
N ILE A 2 -0.09 -2.54 -14.03
CA ILE A 2 -0.58 -1.19 -14.38
C ILE A 2 0.64 -0.28 -14.48
N GLU A 3 0.80 0.41 -15.60
CA GLU A 3 1.92 1.30 -15.85
C GLU A 3 1.46 2.75 -15.89
N THR A 4 2.29 3.63 -15.34
CA THR A 4 2.15 5.09 -15.39
C THR A 4 3.46 5.71 -15.87
N ASP A 5 3.56 7.02 -15.87
CA ASP A 5 4.79 7.71 -16.28
C ASP A 5 5.99 7.35 -15.39
N ARG A 6 5.77 7.20 -14.09
CA ARG A 6 6.84 6.95 -13.10
C ARG A 6 6.77 5.59 -12.43
N LEU A 7 5.62 4.91 -12.47
CA LEU A 7 5.33 3.74 -11.65
C LEU A 7 4.92 2.52 -12.47
N ILE A 8 5.19 1.35 -11.91
CA ILE A 8 4.59 0.09 -12.31
C ILE A 8 3.96 -0.54 -11.07
N LEU A 9 2.64 -0.78 -11.11
CA LEU A 9 1.94 -1.55 -10.09
C LEU A 9 1.86 -2.98 -10.58
N ARG A 10 2.49 -3.90 -9.86
CA ARG A 10 2.58 -5.31 -10.19
C ARG A 10 2.43 -6.19 -8.95
N PRO A 11 2.22 -7.50 -9.10
CA PRO A 11 2.32 -8.40 -7.98
C PRO A 11 3.67 -8.28 -7.27
N TRP A 12 3.67 -8.53 -5.95
CA TRP A 12 4.91 -8.64 -5.19
C TRP A 12 5.71 -9.87 -5.63
N GLU A 13 7.02 -9.75 -5.61
CA GLU A 13 7.96 -10.83 -5.94
C GLU A 13 8.95 -11.05 -4.79
N ASP A 14 9.49 -12.24 -4.68
CA ASP A 14 10.51 -12.57 -3.67
C ASP A 14 11.75 -11.66 -3.75
N SER A 15 12.07 -11.19 -4.95
CA SER A 15 13.16 -10.24 -5.21
C SER A 15 12.93 -8.86 -4.58
N ASP A 16 11.68 -8.51 -4.23
CA ASP A 16 11.36 -7.25 -3.55
C ASP A 16 11.69 -7.26 -2.06
N ALA A 17 12.09 -8.41 -1.52
CA ALA A 17 12.38 -8.56 -0.09
C ALA A 17 13.49 -7.62 0.41
N GLU A 18 14.49 -7.35 -0.40
CA GLU A 18 15.56 -6.40 -0.04
C GLU A 18 15.05 -4.96 0.06
N ALA A 19 14.25 -4.54 -0.93
CA ALA A 19 13.65 -3.22 -0.90
C ALA A 19 12.67 -3.08 0.27
N LEU A 20 11.83 -4.08 0.49
CA LEU A 20 10.91 -4.10 1.62
C LEU A 20 11.66 -4.04 2.95
N PHE A 21 12.70 -4.86 3.14
CA PHE A 21 13.49 -4.87 4.36
C PHE A 21 14.16 -3.53 4.65
N ARG A 22 14.73 -2.89 3.63
CA ARG A 22 15.38 -1.58 3.76
C ARG A 22 14.47 -0.54 4.41
N TYR A 23 13.19 -0.54 4.07
CA TYR A 23 12.24 0.42 4.59
C TYR A 23 11.46 -0.11 5.81
N ALA A 24 11.12 -1.38 5.83
CA ALA A 24 10.35 -1.98 6.91
C ALA A 24 11.18 -2.24 8.19
N SER A 25 12.50 -2.27 8.09
CA SER A 25 13.39 -2.36 9.26
C SER A 25 13.60 -1.02 9.98
N ASP A 26 13.23 0.09 9.35
CA ASP A 26 13.34 1.41 9.95
C ASP A 26 12.33 1.56 11.11
N PRO A 27 12.81 1.83 12.33
CA PRO A 27 11.93 1.98 13.51
C PRO A 27 10.98 3.17 13.41
N ASP A 28 11.25 4.15 12.55
CA ASP A 28 10.37 5.29 12.33
C ASP A 28 9.26 5.00 11.31
N VAL A 29 9.44 4.01 10.45
CA VAL A 29 8.47 3.61 9.42
C VAL A 29 7.45 2.63 9.97
N GLY A 30 7.91 1.54 10.57
CA GLY A 30 7.05 0.44 11.03
C GLY A 30 5.90 0.87 11.94
N PRO A 31 6.16 1.59 13.05
CA PRO A 31 5.10 2.02 13.98
C PRO A 31 4.07 2.95 13.34
N ARG A 32 4.47 3.78 12.37
CA ARG A 32 3.54 4.66 11.64
C ARG A 32 2.67 3.90 10.65
N ALA A 33 3.18 2.81 10.10
CA ALA A 33 2.48 1.96 9.17
C ALA A 33 1.74 0.79 9.85
N GLY A 34 1.85 0.67 11.17
CA GLY A 34 1.11 -0.31 11.98
C GLY A 34 1.75 -1.68 12.08
N TRP A 35 3.05 -1.82 11.81
CA TRP A 35 3.78 -3.08 11.99
C TRP A 35 5.10 -2.88 12.77
N PRO A 36 5.60 -3.92 13.45
CA PRO A 36 6.92 -3.88 14.07
C PRO A 36 8.01 -3.87 12.97
N PRO A 37 9.17 -3.22 13.23
CA PRO A 37 10.28 -3.27 12.29
C PRO A 37 10.69 -4.71 11.96
N HIS A 38 10.93 -4.99 10.67
CA HIS A 38 11.41 -6.30 10.23
C HIS A 38 12.84 -6.53 10.75
N LYS A 39 13.11 -7.74 11.21
CA LYS A 39 14.40 -8.11 11.83
C LYS A 39 15.45 -8.51 10.80
N ASP A 40 15.01 -9.09 9.69
CA ASP A 40 15.87 -9.59 8.63
C ASP A 40 15.13 -9.66 7.29
N ILE A 41 15.89 -9.94 6.22
CA ILE A 41 15.32 -10.06 4.87
C ILE A 41 14.37 -11.25 4.75
N GLU A 42 14.61 -12.34 5.49
CA GLU A 42 13.75 -13.52 5.47
C GLU A 42 12.38 -13.23 6.07
N GLU A 43 12.31 -12.35 7.08
CA GLU A 43 11.02 -11.87 7.59
C GLU A 43 10.27 -11.08 6.52
N SER A 44 10.95 -10.18 5.81
CA SER A 44 10.36 -9.44 4.68
C SER A 44 9.89 -10.39 3.57
N ARG A 45 10.67 -11.42 3.27
CA ARG A 45 10.29 -12.44 2.27
C ARG A 45 9.07 -13.23 2.69
N ARG A 46 8.96 -13.62 3.96
CA ARG A 46 7.74 -14.26 4.50
C ARG A 46 6.52 -13.37 4.40
N VAL A 47 6.66 -12.09 4.75
CA VAL A 47 5.57 -11.11 4.62
C VAL A 47 5.10 -11.01 3.17
N ILE A 48 6.01 -10.97 2.21
CA ILE A 48 5.64 -10.97 0.79
C ILE A 48 4.83 -12.21 0.44
N ARG A 49 5.31 -13.40 0.81
CA ARG A 49 4.66 -14.68 0.47
C ARG A 49 3.31 -14.86 1.16
N ASP A 50 3.25 -14.55 2.45
CA ASP A 50 2.10 -14.89 3.28
C ASP A 50 1.01 -13.81 3.26
N ILE A 51 1.40 -12.55 3.03
CA ILE A 51 0.48 -11.41 3.15
C ILE A 51 0.28 -10.69 1.82
N PHE A 52 1.34 -10.45 1.06
CA PHE A 52 1.27 -9.64 -0.15
C PHE A 52 1.02 -10.42 -1.43
N THR A 53 1.28 -11.73 -1.45
CA THR A 53 1.03 -12.57 -2.61
C THR A 53 -0.45 -12.97 -2.65
N ASN A 54 -1.27 -12.05 -3.12
CA ASN A 54 -2.71 -12.25 -3.36
C ASN A 54 -3.15 -11.39 -4.56
N ASP A 55 -4.37 -11.57 -5.01
CA ASP A 55 -4.93 -10.86 -6.16
C ASP A 55 -5.42 -9.43 -5.86
N ARG A 56 -5.29 -8.99 -4.61
CA ARG A 56 -5.80 -7.71 -4.11
C ARG A 56 -4.71 -6.75 -3.64
N THR A 57 -3.45 -7.16 -3.71
CA THR A 57 -2.30 -6.38 -3.23
C THR A 57 -1.25 -6.25 -4.32
N TRP A 58 -0.77 -5.05 -4.54
CA TRP A 58 0.24 -4.72 -5.55
C TRP A 58 1.43 -4.00 -4.94
N ALA A 59 2.62 -4.35 -5.41
CA ALA A 59 3.80 -3.53 -5.20
C ALA A 59 3.70 -2.27 -6.07
N VAL A 60 3.97 -1.13 -5.47
CA VAL A 60 4.18 0.14 -6.17
C VAL A 60 5.67 0.26 -6.43
N THR A 61 6.08 0.10 -7.67
CA THR A 61 7.49 0.10 -8.07
C THR A 61 7.83 1.29 -8.94
N LEU A 62 9.08 1.75 -8.84
CA LEU A 62 9.59 2.78 -9.76
C LEU A 62 9.81 2.16 -11.14
N ARG A 63 9.28 2.80 -12.17
CA ARG A 63 9.48 2.35 -13.56
C ARG A 63 10.94 2.35 -13.97
N GLU A 64 11.71 3.31 -13.50
CA GLU A 64 13.11 3.50 -13.84
C GLU A 64 14.02 2.41 -13.27
N THR A 65 13.79 2.00 -12.02
CA THR A 65 14.68 1.07 -11.30
C THR A 65 14.07 -0.29 -11.01
N GLY A 66 12.74 -0.41 -11.08
CA GLY A 66 12.01 -1.61 -10.64
C GLY A 66 11.91 -1.75 -9.12
N GLU A 67 12.47 -0.80 -8.34
CA GLU A 67 12.46 -0.86 -6.87
C GLU A 67 11.06 -0.70 -6.32
N ALA A 68 10.66 -1.60 -5.41
CA ALA A 68 9.41 -1.50 -4.68
C ALA A 68 9.52 -0.40 -3.61
N ILE A 69 8.72 0.66 -3.77
CA ILE A 69 8.69 1.83 -2.89
C ILE A 69 7.39 1.97 -2.12
N GLY A 70 6.50 1.03 -2.25
CA GLY A 70 5.22 1.04 -1.56
C GLY A 70 4.33 -0.13 -1.90
N CYS A 71 3.17 -0.11 -1.32
CA CYS A 71 2.15 -1.12 -1.49
C CYS A 71 0.79 -0.46 -1.68
N MET A 72 -0.06 -1.07 -2.48
CA MET A 72 -1.46 -0.69 -2.64
C MET A 72 -2.33 -1.93 -2.67
N GLY A 73 -3.46 -1.88 -1.98
CA GLY A 73 -4.40 -2.98 -1.96
C GLY A 73 -5.81 -2.53 -1.62
N TYR A 74 -6.75 -3.48 -1.59
CA TYR A 74 -8.11 -3.22 -1.14
C TYR A 74 -8.63 -4.34 -0.25
N PHE A 75 -9.50 -3.96 0.69
CA PHE A 75 -10.21 -4.83 1.60
C PHE A 75 -11.70 -4.81 1.25
N ILE A 76 -12.32 -5.96 1.22
CA ILE A 76 -13.75 -6.12 1.01
C ILE A 76 -14.51 -6.16 2.34
N HIS A 77 -15.84 -6.18 2.26
CA HIS A 77 -16.70 -6.35 3.42
C HIS A 77 -16.26 -7.56 4.28
N GLY A 78 -16.20 -7.37 5.58
CA GLY A 78 -15.70 -8.36 6.54
C GLY A 78 -14.19 -8.38 6.77
N GLU A 79 -13.41 -7.77 5.89
CA GLU A 79 -11.95 -7.64 6.03
C GLU A 79 -11.52 -6.21 6.35
N SER A 80 -12.39 -5.23 6.06
CA SER A 80 -12.15 -3.81 6.31
C SER A 80 -12.18 -3.50 7.81
N ASN A 81 -11.37 -2.51 8.21
CA ASN A 81 -11.35 -1.99 9.59
C ASN A 81 -12.39 -0.92 9.84
N ILE A 82 -13.04 -0.45 8.81
CA ILE A 82 -14.14 0.51 8.87
C ILE A 82 -15.43 -0.16 8.39
N PRO A 83 -16.59 0.28 8.87
CA PRO A 83 -17.87 -0.22 8.35
C PRO A 83 -18.01 0.17 6.88
N ILE A 84 -18.06 -0.82 6.01
CA ILE A 84 -18.32 -0.67 4.57
C ILE A 84 -19.47 -1.57 4.16
N GLY A 85 -20.18 -1.18 3.11
CA GLY A 85 -21.25 -2.01 2.53
C GLY A 85 -20.71 -3.28 1.87
N GLU A 86 -21.61 -4.22 1.56
CA GLU A 86 -21.26 -5.50 0.93
C GLU A 86 -20.62 -5.32 -0.45
N GLU A 87 -20.96 -4.25 -1.16
CA GLU A 87 -20.42 -3.92 -2.48
C GLU A 87 -19.28 -2.89 -2.44
N ASP A 88 -18.91 -2.43 -1.25
CA ASP A 88 -17.83 -1.44 -1.07
C ASP A 88 -16.48 -2.09 -0.86
N ALA A 89 -15.43 -1.31 -1.09
CA ALA A 89 -14.06 -1.72 -0.77
C ALA A 89 -13.27 -0.57 -0.15
N GLU A 90 -12.53 -0.88 0.90
CA GLU A 90 -11.56 0.04 1.50
C GLU A 90 -10.23 -0.08 0.76
N ILE A 91 -9.65 1.05 0.34
CA ILE A 91 -8.33 1.07 -0.29
C ILE A 91 -7.29 1.39 0.78
N GLY A 92 -6.32 0.49 0.93
CA GLY A 92 -5.13 0.68 1.75
C GLY A 92 -3.90 0.89 0.90
N TYR A 93 -3.02 1.81 1.32
CA TYR A 93 -1.73 2.00 0.69
C TYR A 93 -0.70 2.57 1.65
N TRP A 94 0.56 2.34 1.35
CA TRP A 94 1.69 3.03 1.96
C TRP A 94 2.79 3.28 0.92
N ILE A 95 3.52 4.36 1.12
CA ILE A 95 4.69 4.74 0.32
C ILE A 95 5.83 5.04 1.29
N VAL A 96 7.03 4.65 0.94
CA VAL A 96 8.22 4.91 1.76
C VAL A 96 8.54 6.40 1.85
N ILE A 97 9.05 6.84 2.99
CA ILE A 97 9.24 8.25 3.33
C ILE A 97 9.98 9.07 2.27
N PRO A 98 11.09 8.58 1.66
CA PRO A 98 11.82 9.36 0.65
C PRO A 98 11.00 9.81 -0.56
N TYR A 99 9.84 9.16 -0.79
CA TYR A 99 8.95 9.44 -1.92
C TYR A 99 7.66 10.15 -1.53
N TRP A 100 7.56 10.59 -0.27
CA TRP A 100 6.42 11.39 0.17
C TRP A 100 6.42 12.78 -0.49
N ASN A 101 5.22 13.38 -0.58
CA ASN A 101 5.00 14.71 -1.17
C ASN A 101 5.44 14.86 -2.64
N ARG A 102 5.52 13.75 -3.37
CA ARG A 102 5.86 13.72 -4.80
C ARG A 102 4.71 13.32 -5.70
N GLY A 103 3.50 13.17 -5.14
CA GLY A 103 2.31 12.74 -5.90
C GLY A 103 2.29 11.26 -6.29
N ILE A 104 3.18 10.44 -5.73
CA ILE A 104 3.30 9.00 -6.04
C ILE A 104 2.02 8.25 -5.69
N ALA A 105 1.52 8.40 -4.47
CA ALA A 105 0.29 7.74 -4.04
C ALA A 105 -0.91 8.15 -4.91
N THR A 106 -1.02 9.43 -5.25
CA THR A 106 -2.09 9.95 -6.10
C THR A 106 -2.01 9.37 -7.51
N GLU A 107 -0.82 9.28 -8.10
CA GLU A 107 -0.59 8.68 -9.41
C GLU A 107 -0.96 7.19 -9.43
N ALA A 108 -0.48 6.45 -8.45
CA ALA A 108 -0.80 5.03 -8.29
C ALA A 108 -2.30 4.79 -8.15
N LEU A 109 -2.96 5.56 -7.28
CA LEU A 109 -4.39 5.43 -7.02
C LEU A 109 -5.25 5.76 -8.24
N ARG A 110 -4.90 6.80 -9.00
CA ARG A 110 -5.61 7.16 -10.23
C ARG A 110 -5.50 6.07 -11.29
N ALA A 111 -4.31 5.54 -11.50
CA ALA A 111 -4.07 4.49 -12.47
C ALA A 111 -4.80 3.20 -12.10
N TRP A 112 -4.76 2.84 -10.83
CA TRP A 112 -5.45 1.66 -10.29
C TRP A 112 -6.96 1.79 -10.44
N LYS A 113 -7.55 2.94 -10.07
CA LYS A 113 -8.98 3.24 -10.21
C LYS A 113 -9.44 3.17 -11.67
N CYS A 114 -8.70 3.77 -12.59
CA CYS A 114 -9.03 3.78 -14.01
C CYS A 114 -9.13 2.37 -14.58
N ARG A 115 -8.23 1.47 -14.19
CA ARG A 115 -8.22 0.10 -14.69
C ARG A 115 -9.29 -0.79 -14.08
N ARG A 116 -9.78 -0.48 -12.88
CA ARG A 116 -10.77 -1.29 -12.17
C ARG A 116 -12.22 -0.77 -12.26
N SER A 117 -12.44 0.42 -12.76
CA SER A 117 -13.76 1.02 -12.86
C SER A 117 -14.79 0.21 -13.69
N GLY A 118 -14.37 -0.86 -14.36
CA GLY A 118 -15.24 -1.83 -15.02
C GLY A 118 -15.58 -3.07 -14.18
N ARG A 119 -15.03 -3.23 -12.95
CA ARG A 119 -15.17 -4.44 -12.13
C ARG A 119 -15.63 -4.20 -10.70
N ILE A 120 -15.51 -2.98 -10.20
CA ILE A 120 -15.96 -2.60 -8.87
C ILE A 120 -16.97 -1.49 -9.05
N GLY A 121 -18.17 -1.66 -8.53
CA GLY A 121 -19.21 -0.64 -8.54
C GLY A 121 -18.70 0.70 -8.04
N SER A 122 -19.44 1.77 -8.25
CA SER A 122 -19.07 3.17 -8.01
C SER A 122 -18.09 3.36 -6.84
N LEU A 123 -16.80 3.51 -7.17
CA LEU A 123 -15.79 3.90 -6.18
C LEU A 123 -16.02 5.38 -5.85
N THR A 124 -16.68 5.64 -4.74
CA THR A 124 -16.74 6.99 -4.19
C THR A 124 -15.35 7.32 -3.67
N CYS A 125 -14.60 8.19 -4.37
CA CYS A 125 -13.40 8.78 -3.81
C CYS A 125 -13.79 9.57 -2.57
N LEU A 126 -13.37 9.12 -1.40
CA LEU A 126 -13.34 9.99 -0.25
C LEU A 126 -12.48 11.23 -0.58
N PRO A 127 -12.89 12.43 -0.16
CA PRO A 127 -12.13 13.64 -0.43
C PRO A 127 -10.71 13.49 0.06
N LYS A 128 -9.77 14.18 -0.61
CA LYS A 128 -8.38 14.29 -0.17
C LYS A 128 -8.33 14.41 1.35
N PRO A 129 -7.45 13.66 2.05
CA PRO A 129 -7.07 14.09 3.37
C PRO A 129 -6.56 15.52 3.22
N GLU A 130 -7.20 16.44 3.90
CA GLU A 130 -6.72 17.81 4.03
C GLU A 130 -5.27 17.74 4.52
N GLU A 131 -4.42 18.61 4.03
CA GLU A 131 -3.03 18.72 4.48
C GLU A 131 -2.99 18.71 6.01
N PRO A 132 -2.00 18.05 6.62
CA PRO A 132 -2.01 17.79 8.03
C PRO A 132 -1.98 19.11 8.80
N GLU A 133 -3.13 19.52 9.24
CA GLU A 133 -3.22 20.40 10.39
C GLU A 133 -2.55 19.67 11.55
N LYS A 134 -1.55 20.30 12.13
CA LYS A 134 -0.68 19.85 13.20
C LYS A 134 -1.28 18.74 14.08
N ARG A 135 -0.79 17.52 13.87
CA ARG A 135 -0.71 16.37 14.78
C ARG A 135 -1.80 16.22 15.85
N LYS A 136 -2.83 15.45 15.51
CA LYS A 136 -3.42 14.52 16.49
C LYS A 136 -2.80 13.14 16.24
N PRO A 137 -2.50 12.34 17.28
CA PRO A 137 -1.98 10.98 17.09
C PRO A 137 -3.02 10.17 16.34
N GLU A 138 -2.68 9.77 15.12
CA GLU A 138 -3.51 8.88 14.32
C GLU A 138 -3.63 7.53 15.01
N ARG A 139 -4.86 7.01 15.05
CA ARG A 139 -5.10 5.63 15.46
C ARG A 139 -4.29 4.73 14.52
N PRO A 140 -3.65 3.68 15.03
CA PRO A 140 -2.88 2.79 14.19
C PRO A 140 -3.80 2.21 13.12
N ASN A 141 -3.51 2.58 11.88
CA ASN A 141 -4.11 1.92 10.73
C ASN A 141 -3.74 0.45 10.87
N LYS A 142 -4.73 -0.43 11.01
CA LYS A 142 -4.45 -1.85 11.01
C LYS A 142 -3.86 -2.15 9.64
N SER A 143 -2.58 -2.41 9.66
CA SER A 143 -1.75 -2.72 8.53
C SER A 143 -2.36 -3.85 7.71
N ILE A 144 -2.04 -3.90 6.44
CA ILE A 144 -2.14 -5.09 5.58
C ILE A 144 -1.64 -6.37 6.28
N TYR A 145 -0.88 -6.22 7.38
CA TYR A 145 -0.33 -7.27 8.23
C TYR A 145 -1.27 -7.78 9.34
N SER A 146 -2.42 -7.19 9.59
CA SER A 146 -3.34 -7.72 10.61
C SER A 146 -4.28 -8.76 9.98
N ASN A 147 -3.98 -10.01 10.26
CA ASN A 147 -4.96 -11.10 10.22
C ASN A 147 -5.83 -11.02 11.45
#